data_135ff39aeccf2a5e413374c94da7fd56
#
_entry.id   135ff39aeccf2a5e413374c94da7fd56
#
_cell.length_a   1.000
_cell.length_b   1.000
_cell.length_c   1.000
_cell.angle_alpha   90.00
_cell.angle_beta   90.00
_cell.angle_gamma   90.00
#
_symmetry.space_group_name_H-M   'P 1'
#
loop_
_entity.id
_entity.type
_entity.pdbx_description
1 polymer ?
#
loop_
_entity_poly.entity_id
_entity_poly.type
_entity_poly.pdbx_seq_one_letter_code
_entity_poly.pdbx_strand_id
1 'polypeptide(L)'
;MDVVRLDARTDFRLEKLAGVKMWLVPPDVDARAALDDAWARLTGHAKCKPRDMTIKGRILHVPCSANGVARFGFADLCDKPLAASDYLRLAHDYHTILIDHVPVMDLAERNAAKRFITLIDTLYDNAVKLIASAEADPVSLYIATEGIEAMEFKRTSSRLIEMGSESYLALPHGRKDSAASGTSTGLVET
;
A
#
# COMPACT_ATOMS: atom_id res chain seq x y z
N MET A 1 8.70 -28.24 -9.51
CA MET A 1 9.53 -27.82 -8.34
C MET A 1 9.41 -26.35 -7.93
N ASP A 2 8.70 -25.52 -8.68
CA ASP A 2 8.64 -24.07 -8.40
C ASP A 2 7.46 -23.63 -7.52
N VAL A 3 6.47 -24.48 -7.30
CA VAL A 3 5.30 -24.19 -6.45
C VAL A 3 5.69 -24.03 -4.98
N VAL A 4 6.68 -24.77 -4.51
CA VAL A 4 7.14 -24.75 -3.11
C VAL A 4 7.85 -23.43 -2.75
N ARG A 5 8.45 -22.74 -3.72
CA ARG A 5 9.14 -21.46 -3.47
C ARG A 5 8.19 -20.26 -3.36
N LEU A 6 7.04 -20.29 -4.03
CA LEU A 6 6.02 -19.24 -3.92
C LEU A 6 5.32 -19.32 -2.57
N ASP A 7 4.97 -20.50 -2.11
CA ASP A 7 4.34 -20.70 -0.81
C ASP A 7 5.28 -20.30 0.35
N ALA A 8 6.55 -20.65 0.26
CA ALA A 8 7.54 -20.29 1.27
C ALA A 8 7.75 -18.77 1.39
N ARG A 9 7.67 -18.00 0.29
CA ARG A 9 7.77 -16.54 0.33
C ARG A 9 6.51 -15.87 0.87
N THR A 10 5.35 -16.44 0.60
CA THR A 10 4.06 -15.97 1.10
C THR A 10 3.96 -16.25 2.61
N ASP A 11 4.30 -17.45 3.04
CA ASP A 11 4.32 -17.84 4.45
C ASP A 11 5.31 -17.01 5.27
N PHE A 12 6.48 -16.73 4.71
CA PHE A 12 7.51 -15.90 5.35
C PHE A 12 7.07 -14.45 5.56
N ARG A 13 6.28 -13.87 4.64
CA ARG A 13 5.72 -12.51 4.81
C ARG A 13 4.60 -12.49 5.83
N LEU A 14 3.72 -13.48 5.81
CA LEU A 14 2.69 -13.66 6.84
C LEU A 14 3.30 -13.76 8.22
N GLU A 15 4.35 -14.55 8.35
CA GLU A 15 5.06 -14.72 9.61
C GLU A 15 5.70 -13.41 10.08
N LYS A 16 6.30 -12.63 9.18
CA LYS A 16 6.85 -11.29 9.49
C LYS A 16 5.80 -10.27 9.89
N LEU A 17 4.59 -10.40 9.38
CA LEU A 17 3.45 -9.52 9.69
C LEU A 17 2.58 -10.06 10.83
N ALA A 18 2.84 -11.27 11.31
CA ALA A 18 2.09 -11.84 12.43
C ALA A 18 2.19 -10.95 13.67
N GLY A 19 1.02 -10.57 14.21
CA GLY A 19 0.93 -9.68 15.37
C GLY A 19 1.21 -8.19 15.07
N VAL A 20 1.48 -7.81 13.82
CA VAL A 20 1.62 -6.41 13.42
C VAL A 20 0.23 -5.81 13.22
N LYS A 21 -0.06 -4.73 13.93
CA LYS A 21 -1.25 -3.94 13.71
C LYS A 21 -1.05 -3.09 12.44
N MET A 22 -1.89 -3.29 11.43
CA MET A 22 -1.74 -2.65 10.12
C MET A 22 -2.20 -1.20 10.09
N TRP A 23 -3.12 -0.83 10.97
CA TRP A 23 -3.69 0.51 11.08
C TRP A 23 -3.57 1.03 12.51
N LEU A 24 -2.80 2.08 12.71
CA LEU A 24 -2.38 2.61 14.01
C LEU A 24 -3.03 4.00 14.25
N VAL A 25 -3.83 4.11 15.28
CA VAL A 25 -4.52 5.34 15.70
C VAL A 25 -4.30 5.54 17.19
N PRO A 26 -3.94 6.73 17.65
CA PRO A 26 -3.55 7.93 16.91
C PRO A 26 -2.12 7.86 16.33
N PRO A 27 -1.72 8.81 15.46
CA PRO A 27 -0.38 8.81 14.85
C PRO A 27 0.66 9.46 15.79
N ASP A 28 0.82 8.89 16.95
CA ASP A 28 1.68 9.34 18.03
C ASP A 28 3.07 8.70 18.02
N VAL A 29 3.82 8.87 19.11
CA VAL A 29 5.15 8.28 19.29
C VAL A 29 5.11 6.76 19.27
N ASP A 30 4.07 6.16 19.86
CA ASP A 30 3.91 4.70 19.91
C ASP A 30 3.61 4.14 18.52
N ALA A 31 2.75 4.81 17.75
CA ALA A 31 2.49 4.45 16.35
C ALA A 31 3.75 4.54 15.50
N ARG A 32 4.56 5.57 15.70
CA ARG A 32 5.83 5.73 15.00
C ARG A 32 6.80 4.60 15.34
N ALA A 33 6.93 4.27 16.62
CA ALA A 33 7.76 3.15 17.07
C ALA A 33 7.28 1.82 16.46
N ALA A 34 5.97 1.60 16.38
CA ALA A 34 5.39 0.41 15.75
C ALA A 34 5.71 0.33 14.25
N LEU A 35 5.70 1.48 13.52
CA LEU A 35 6.12 1.54 12.13
C LEU A 35 7.61 1.26 11.97
N ASP A 36 8.45 1.76 12.88
CA ASP A 36 9.89 1.49 12.89
C ASP A 36 10.18 0.00 13.12
N ASP A 37 9.45 -0.64 14.04
CA ASP A 37 9.54 -2.08 14.30
C ASP A 37 9.09 -2.90 13.08
N ALA A 38 7.99 -2.52 12.44
CA ALA A 38 7.52 -3.15 11.22
C ALA A 38 8.55 -3.04 10.09
N TRP A 39 9.15 -1.86 9.93
CA TRP A 39 10.25 -1.66 8.99
C TRP A 39 11.42 -2.63 9.25
N ALA A 40 11.88 -2.69 10.48
CA ALA A 40 12.99 -3.56 10.87
C ALA A 40 12.69 -5.04 10.58
N ARG A 41 11.50 -5.51 10.93
CA ARG A 41 11.06 -6.89 10.66
C ARG A 41 10.99 -7.20 9.17
N LEU A 42 10.39 -6.31 8.38
CA LEU A 42 10.16 -6.53 6.96
C LEU A 42 11.44 -6.44 6.13
N THR A 43 12.35 -5.56 6.50
CA THR A 43 13.58 -5.30 5.75
C THR A 43 14.80 -6.05 6.27
N GLY A 44 14.69 -6.76 7.41
CA GLY A 44 15.83 -7.37 8.09
C GLY A 44 16.79 -6.33 8.66
N HIS A 45 16.26 -5.28 9.27
CA HIS A 45 17.02 -4.14 9.83
C HIS A 45 17.83 -3.35 8.79
N ALA A 46 17.43 -3.39 7.51
CA ALA A 46 18.09 -2.62 6.48
C ALA A 46 17.95 -1.11 6.71
N LYS A 47 19.02 -0.39 6.40
CA LYS A 47 19.00 1.07 6.45
C LYS A 47 18.06 1.62 5.39
N CYS A 48 17.28 2.62 5.76
CA CYS A 48 16.49 3.42 4.86
C CYS A 48 17.38 4.12 3.82
N LYS A 49 17.05 3.95 2.56
CA LYS A 49 17.73 4.63 1.44
C LYS A 49 16.72 5.36 0.58
N PRO A 50 16.92 6.65 0.30
CA PRO A 50 16.10 7.37 -0.66
C PRO A 50 16.34 6.81 -2.07
N ARG A 51 15.30 6.87 -2.90
CA ARG A 51 15.36 6.42 -4.29
C ARG A 51 14.53 7.36 -5.17
N ASP A 52 15.08 7.75 -6.29
CA ASP A 52 14.35 8.46 -7.34
C ASP A 52 13.94 7.48 -8.44
N MET A 53 12.68 7.56 -8.84
CA MET A 53 12.10 6.74 -9.91
C MET A 53 11.64 7.64 -11.03
N THR A 54 12.07 7.34 -12.25
CA THR A 54 11.60 8.08 -13.44
C THR A 54 10.35 7.42 -14.00
N ILE A 55 9.25 8.17 -14.06
CA ILE A 55 7.96 7.70 -14.56
C ILE A 55 7.45 8.70 -15.60
N LYS A 56 7.37 8.29 -16.85
CA LYS A 56 6.90 9.14 -17.95
C LYS A 56 7.58 10.53 -17.98
N GLY A 57 8.92 10.55 -17.80
CA GLY A 57 9.71 11.78 -17.80
C GLY A 57 9.63 12.63 -16.53
N ARG A 58 8.91 12.17 -15.51
CA ARG A 58 8.84 12.82 -14.18
C ARG A 58 9.63 12.01 -13.16
N ILE A 59 10.13 12.67 -12.15
CA ILE A 59 10.82 12.01 -11.03
C ILE A 59 9.84 11.87 -9.86
N LEU A 60 9.65 10.63 -9.42
CA LEU A 60 8.98 10.30 -8.17
C LEU A 60 10.05 10.00 -7.11
N HIS A 61 10.10 10.82 -6.07
CA HIS A 61 10.99 10.63 -4.95
C HIS A 61 10.41 9.67 -3.94
N VAL A 62 11.12 8.59 -3.64
CA VAL A 62 10.81 7.65 -2.55
C VAL A 62 11.74 7.99 -1.39
N PRO A 63 11.22 8.55 -0.27
CA PRO A 63 12.08 9.04 0.82
C PRO A 63 12.88 7.92 1.51
N CYS A 64 12.29 6.74 1.55
CA CYS A 64 12.85 5.61 2.28
C CYS A 64 12.46 4.30 1.60
N SER A 65 13.44 3.51 1.19
CA SER A 65 13.20 2.20 0.60
C SER A 65 14.30 1.20 0.94
N ALA A 66 13.93 -0.06 1.08
CA ALA A 66 14.84 -1.20 1.19
C ALA A 66 14.07 -2.51 0.97
N ASN A 67 14.69 -3.45 0.26
CA ASN A 67 14.20 -4.84 0.15
C ASN A 67 12.71 -4.98 -0.26
N GLY A 68 12.25 -4.14 -1.18
CA GLY A 68 10.85 -4.17 -1.67
C GLY A 68 9.84 -3.51 -0.71
N VAL A 69 10.31 -2.80 0.30
CA VAL A 69 9.51 -2.01 1.25
C VAL A 69 9.80 -0.54 1.03
N ALA A 70 8.78 0.29 0.98
CA ALA A 70 8.90 1.74 0.92
C ALA A 70 8.14 2.39 2.08
N ARG A 71 8.62 3.55 2.53
CA ARG A 71 7.98 4.35 3.57
C ARG A 71 7.87 5.80 3.14
N PHE A 72 6.67 6.36 3.34
CA PHE A 72 6.31 7.71 2.94
C PHE A 72 5.60 8.43 4.09
N GLY A 73 5.70 9.75 4.10
CA GLY A 73 4.69 10.57 4.75
C GLY A 73 3.45 10.69 3.84
N PHE A 74 2.27 10.89 4.42
CA PHE A 74 1.04 11.09 3.63
C PHE A 74 1.19 12.21 2.59
N ALA A 75 1.83 13.33 2.97
CA ALA A 75 2.06 14.46 2.07
C ALA A 75 2.90 14.09 0.83
N ASP A 76 3.83 13.17 0.97
CA ASP A 76 4.66 12.71 -0.16
C ASP A 76 3.84 12.03 -1.27
N LEU A 77 2.73 11.40 -0.90
CA LEU A 77 1.87 10.64 -1.81
C LEU A 77 0.61 11.40 -2.24
N CYS A 78 0.03 12.21 -1.38
CA CYS A 78 -1.30 12.78 -1.60
C CYS A 78 -1.34 14.30 -1.70
N ASP A 79 -0.35 15.03 -1.18
CA ASP A 79 -0.28 16.50 -1.32
C ASP A 79 0.50 16.92 -2.58
N LYS A 80 1.20 16.01 -3.21
CA LYS A 80 1.86 16.23 -4.50
C LYS A 80 0.96 15.78 -5.66
N PRO A 81 1.09 16.39 -6.86
CA PRO A 81 0.25 16.07 -8.00
C PRO A 81 0.65 14.75 -8.67
N LEU A 82 0.59 13.65 -7.92
CA LEU A 82 0.82 12.32 -8.44
C LEU A 82 -0.41 11.82 -9.21
N ALA A 83 -0.16 11.00 -10.21
CA ALA A 83 -1.18 10.37 -11.05
C ALA A 83 -1.27 8.87 -10.79
N ALA A 84 -2.32 8.25 -11.31
CA ALA A 84 -2.53 6.81 -11.19
C ALA A 84 -1.33 5.97 -11.67
N SER A 85 -0.62 6.43 -12.69
CA SER A 85 0.60 5.76 -13.19
C SER A 85 1.75 5.76 -12.19
N ASP A 86 1.83 6.77 -11.32
CA ASP A 86 2.84 6.88 -10.28
C ASP A 86 2.56 5.84 -9.19
N TYR A 87 1.30 5.73 -8.76
CA TYR A 87 0.88 4.72 -7.78
C TYR A 87 1.01 3.30 -8.32
N LEU A 88 0.71 3.08 -9.60
CA LEU A 88 0.87 1.78 -10.24
C LEU A 88 2.33 1.35 -10.25
N ARG A 89 3.26 2.26 -10.52
CA ARG A 89 4.69 1.98 -10.47
C ARG A 89 5.16 1.63 -9.06
N LEU A 90 4.68 2.35 -8.04
CA LEU A 90 4.95 2.03 -6.64
C LEU A 90 4.41 0.65 -6.27
N ALA A 91 3.18 0.34 -6.66
CA ALA A 91 2.55 -0.95 -6.40
C ALA A 91 3.27 -2.11 -7.10
N HIS A 92 3.90 -1.85 -8.23
CA HIS A 92 4.69 -2.84 -8.96
C HIS A 92 6.06 -3.09 -8.32
N ASP A 93 6.75 -2.03 -7.91
CA ASP A 93 8.12 -2.12 -7.40
C ASP A 93 8.18 -2.52 -5.91
N TYR A 94 7.14 -2.24 -5.13
CA TYR A 94 7.10 -2.49 -3.69
C TYR A 94 5.98 -3.46 -3.32
N HIS A 95 6.31 -4.47 -2.54
CA HIS A 95 5.31 -5.41 -2.00
C HIS A 95 4.65 -4.92 -0.70
N THR A 96 5.28 -3.96 -0.02
CA THR A 96 4.77 -3.38 1.22
C THR A 96 5.10 -1.88 1.26
N ILE A 97 4.10 -1.09 1.63
CA ILE A 97 4.24 0.37 1.80
C ILE A 97 3.82 0.74 3.22
N LEU A 98 4.66 1.54 3.87
CA LEU A 98 4.37 2.17 5.16
C LEU A 98 4.03 3.64 4.92
N ILE A 99 2.98 4.13 5.57
CA ILE A 99 2.56 5.53 5.48
C ILE A 99 2.46 6.12 6.89
N ASP A 100 3.21 7.18 7.10
CA ASP A 100 3.15 7.95 8.35
C ASP A 100 2.07 9.04 8.25
N HIS A 101 1.24 9.11 9.28
CA HIS A 101 0.33 10.20 9.56
C HIS A 101 -0.70 10.48 8.46
N VAL A 102 -1.60 9.54 8.22
CA VAL A 102 -2.78 9.80 7.37
C VAL A 102 -3.75 10.70 8.14
N PRO A 103 -4.03 11.93 7.66
CA PRO A 103 -4.89 12.86 8.36
C PRO A 103 -6.38 12.54 8.17
N VAL A 104 -7.22 13.06 9.04
CA VAL A 104 -8.64 13.24 8.77
C VAL A 104 -8.77 14.31 7.69
N MET A 105 -9.58 14.03 6.67
CA MET A 105 -9.77 14.91 5.52
C MET A 105 -11.22 15.38 5.45
N ASP A 106 -11.40 16.65 5.09
CA ASP A 106 -12.68 17.27 4.83
C ASP A 106 -12.76 17.73 3.37
N LEU A 107 -13.81 18.44 3.02
CA LEU A 107 -14.05 18.96 1.67
C LEU A 107 -12.87 19.83 1.16
N ALA A 108 -12.21 20.55 2.06
CA ALA A 108 -11.02 21.35 1.73
C ALA A 108 -9.87 20.50 1.20
N GLU A 109 -9.73 19.27 1.69
CA GLU A 109 -8.69 18.30 1.29
C GLU A 109 -9.18 17.29 0.23
N ARG A 110 -10.27 17.57 -0.47
CA ARG A 110 -10.86 16.63 -1.45
C ARG A 110 -9.87 16.14 -2.51
N ASN A 111 -8.90 16.96 -2.91
CA ASN A 111 -7.89 16.57 -3.88
C ASN A 111 -6.90 15.54 -3.30
N ALA A 112 -6.49 15.74 -2.06
CA ALA A 112 -5.68 14.76 -1.33
C ALA A 112 -6.46 13.46 -1.08
N ALA A 113 -7.74 13.57 -0.71
CA ALA A 113 -8.64 12.44 -0.54
C ALA A 113 -8.81 11.64 -1.84
N LYS A 114 -8.98 12.31 -2.97
CA LYS A 114 -9.08 11.65 -4.28
C LYS A 114 -7.81 10.90 -4.65
N ARG A 115 -6.64 11.48 -4.38
CA ARG A 115 -5.36 10.79 -4.58
C ARG A 115 -5.20 9.60 -3.64
N PHE A 116 -5.61 9.74 -2.40
CA PHE A 116 -5.60 8.65 -1.44
C PHE A 116 -6.52 7.50 -1.88
N ILE A 117 -7.73 7.78 -2.36
CA ILE A 117 -8.64 6.78 -2.95
C ILE A 117 -7.94 6.03 -4.09
N THR A 118 -7.33 6.75 -5.03
CA THR A 118 -6.62 6.16 -6.16
C THR A 118 -5.42 5.31 -5.71
N LEU A 119 -4.68 5.78 -4.72
CA LEU A 119 -3.57 5.04 -4.12
C LEU A 119 -4.06 3.73 -3.52
N ILE A 120 -5.07 3.77 -2.66
CA ILE A 120 -5.60 2.57 -1.99
C ILE A 120 -6.19 1.58 -3.00
N ASP A 121 -6.92 2.06 -3.99
CA ASP A 121 -7.43 1.21 -5.07
C ASP A 121 -6.29 0.48 -5.79
N THR A 122 -5.22 1.18 -6.09
CA THR A 122 -4.05 0.62 -6.78
C THR A 122 -3.30 -0.40 -5.91
N LEU A 123 -3.09 -0.08 -4.63
CA LEU A 123 -2.43 -1.01 -3.70
C LEU A 123 -3.26 -2.28 -3.50
N TYR A 124 -4.57 -2.11 -3.31
CA TYR A 124 -5.50 -3.22 -3.14
C TYR A 124 -5.52 -4.17 -4.35
N ASP A 125 -5.63 -3.62 -5.55
CA ASP A 125 -5.67 -4.40 -6.79
C ASP A 125 -4.37 -5.18 -7.06
N ASN A 126 -3.25 -4.71 -6.52
CA ASN A 126 -1.93 -5.34 -6.67
C ASN A 126 -1.48 -6.13 -5.43
N ALA A 127 -2.35 -6.34 -4.47
CA ALA A 127 -2.07 -7.06 -3.23
C ALA A 127 -0.84 -6.53 -2.48
N VAL A 128 -0.62 -5.22 -2.52
CA VAL A 128 0.43 -4.54 -1.75
C VAL A 128 -0.01 -4.44 -0.30
N LYS A 129 0.87 -4.76 0.63
CA LYS A 129 0.59 -4.64 2.06
C LYS A 129 0.75 -3.19 2.49
N LEU A 130 -0.14 -2.73 3.35
CA LEU A 130 -0.15 -1.37 3.85
C LEU A 130 -0.11 -1.38 5.38
N ILE A 131 0.86 -0.67 5.94
CA ILE A 131 0.92 -0.37 7.38
C ILE A 131 0.92 1.14 7.51
N ALA A 132 -0.04 1.70 8.24
CA ALA A 132 -0.17 3.14 8.35
C ALA A 132 -0.49 3.60 9.76
N SER A 133 0.02 4.78 10.13
CA SER A 133 -0.50 5.55 11.25
C SER A 133 -1.50 6.60 10.74
N ALA A 134 -2.56 6.84 11.48
CA ALA A 134 -3.63 7.72 11.06
C ALA A 134 -4.31 8.44 12.22
N GLU A 135 -4.94 9.57 11.93
CA GLU A 135 -5.67 10.36 12.93
C GLU A 135 -7.01 9.71 13.32
N ALA A 136 -7.55 8.82 12.47
CA ALA A 136 -8.81 8.14 12.72
C ALA A 136 -8.84 6.74 12.08
N ASP A 137 -9.81 5.95 12.47
CA ASP A 137 -10.12 4.69 11.81
C ASP A 137 -10.56 4.91 10.35
N PRO A 138 -10.45 3.91 9.47
CA PRO A 138 -10.76 4.07 8.05
C PRO A 138 -12.14 4.67 7.75
N VAL A 139 -13.15 4.34 8.54
CA VAL A 139 -14.52 4.85 8.35
C VAL A 139 -14.70 6.32 8.73
N SER A 140 -13.77 6.87 9.49
CA SER A 140 -13.82 8.26 10.00
C SER A 140 -12.73 9.16 9.40
N LEU A 141 -12.02 8.70 8.38
CA LEU A 141 -10.94 9.48 7.75
C LEU A 141 -11.44 10.60 6.85
N TYR A 142 -12.56 10.43 6.18
CA TYR A 142 -13.15 11.45 5.33
C TYR A 142 -14.50 11.86 5.90
N ILE A 143 -14.57 13.09 6.38
CA ILE A 143 -15.72 13.61 7.13
C ILE A 143 -16.70 14.42 6.27
N ALA A 144 -16.33 14.82 5.06
CA ALA A 144 -17.24 15.48 4.15
C ALA A 144 -18.40 14.55 3.75
N THR A 145 -19.60 15.08 3.74
CA THR A 145 -20.84 14.35 3.41
C THR A 145 -21.29 14.54 1.98
N GLU A 146 -20.68 15.49 1.28
CA GLU A 146 -21.03 15.88 -0.09
C GLU A 146 -19.90 15.60 -1.06
N GLY A 147 -20.25 15.43 -2.32
CA GLY A 147 -19.31 15.22 -3.41
C GLY A 147 -19.07 13.74 -3.74
N ILE A 148 -18.42 13.52 -4.87
CA ILE A 148 -18.13 12.16 -5.39
C ILE A 148 -17.19 11.43 -4.45
N GLU A 149 -16.23 12.14 -3.88
CA GLU A 149 -15.23 11.59 -2.97
C GLU A 149 -15.86 10.99 -1.71
N ALA A 150 -16.94 11.59 -1.20
CA ALA A 150 -17.67 11.07 -0.04
C ALA A 150 -18.29 9.69 -0.32
N MET A 151 -18.77 9.47 -1.53
CA MET A 151 -19.31 8.18 -1.96
C MET A 151 -18.18 7.15 -2.20
N GLU A 152 -17.13 7.56 -2.89
CA GLU A 152 -16.01 6.69 -3.22
C GLU A 152 -15.23 6.26 -1.98
N PHE A 153 -15.12 7.14 -0.98
CA PHE A 153 -14.38 6.86 0.25
C PHE A 153 -15.01 5.73 1.08
N LYS A 154 -16.30 5.47 0.95
CA LYS A 154 -16.93 4.30 1.57
C LYS A 154 -16.31 2.98 1.10
N ARG A 155 -16.04 2.88 -0.21
CA ARG A 155 -15.33 1.73 -0.78
C ARG A 155 -13.88 1.68 -0.30
N THR A 156 -13.21 2.82 -0.26
CA THR A 156 -11.85 2.95 0.24
C THR A 156 -11.73 2.49 1.70
N SER A 157 -12.67 2.90 2.56
CA SER A 157 -12.72 2.45 3.95
C SER A 157 -12.87 0.93 4.07
N SER A 158 -13.78 0.34 3.27
CA SER A 158 -13.97 -1.12 3.24
C SER A 158 -12.71 -1.86 2.78
N ARG A 159 -12.01 -1.34 1.78
CA ARG A 159 -10.74 -1.89 1.29
C ARG A 159 -9.63 -1.80 2.33
N LEU A 160 -9.51 -0.67 3.03
CA LEU A 160 -8.54 -0.50 4.11
C LEU A 160 -8.76 -1.53 5.23
N ILE A 161 -10.00 -1.78 5.61
CA ILE A 161 -10.34 -2.79 6.61
C ILE A 161 -9.97 -4.19 6.10
N GLU A 162 -10.33 -4.53 4.87
CA GLU A 162 -10.00 -5.82 4.26
C GLU A 162 -8.48 -6.03 4.12
N MET A 163 -7.72 -4.97 3.83
CA MET A 163 -6.26 -5.03 3.72
C MET A 163 -5.56 -5.40 5.04
N GLY A 164 -6.24 -5.29 6.17
CA GLY A 164 -5.78 -5.78 7.46
C GLY A 164 -6.14 -7.23 7.77
N SER A 165 -6.92 -7.91 6.92
CA SER A 165 -7.35 -9.30 7.14
C SER A 165 -6.24 -10.30 6.82
N GLU A 166 -6.27 -11.45 7.49
CA GLU A 166 -5.33 -12.55 7.22
C GLU A 166 -5.40 -13.02 5.77
N SER A 167 -6.60 -13.10 5.20
CA SER A 167 -6.81 -13.52 3.81
C SER A 167 -6.15 -12.57 2.81
N TYR A 168 -6.21 -11.27 3.04
CA TYR A 168 -5.52 -10.29 2.22
C TYR A 168 -4.00 -10.35 2.41
N LEU A 169 -3.54 -10.45 3.63
CA LEU A 169 -2.11 -10.54 3.95
C LEU A 169 -1.46 -11.81 3.36
N ALA A 170 -2.23 -12.87 3.17
CA ALA A 170 -1.78 -14.11 2.54
C ALA A 170 -1.65 -14.02 1.02
N LEU A 171 -2.24 -13.00 0.37
CA LEU A 171 -2.17 -12.85 -1.09
C LEU A 171 -0.73 -12.61 -1.55
N PRO A 172 -0.30 -13.26 -2.65
CA PRO A 172 0.97 -12.92 -3.27
C PRO A 172 0.94 -11.50 -3.84
N HIS A 173 2.09 -10.83 -3.85
CA HIS A 173 2.23 -9.53 -4.48
C HIS A 173 2.01 -9.63 -5.99
N GLY A 174 1.21 -8.72 -6.54
CA GLY A 174 0.89 -8.63 -7.94
C GLY A 174 -0.61 -8.63 -8.22
N ARG A 175 -0.99 -8.35 -9.47
CA ARG A 175 -2.40 -8.33 -9.87
C ARG A 175 -3.02 -9.72 -9.76
N LYS A 176 -4.24 -9.79 -9.23
CA LYS A 176 -5.04 -11.02 -9.16
C LYS A 176 -5.24 -11.64 -10.55
N ASP A 177 -5.30 -10.83 -11.61
CA ASP A 177 -5.52 -11.27 -12.99
C ASP A 177 -4.27 -11.86 -13.67
N SER A 178 -3.08 -11.54 -13.17
CA SER A 178 -1.82 -12.09 -13.69
C SER A 178 -1.66 -13.59 -13.38
N ALA A 179 -2.31 -14.07 -12.34
CA ALA A 179 -2.33 -15.48 -11.99
C ALA A 179 -3.25 -16.30 -12.90
N ALA A 180 -4.26 -15.65 -13.51
CA ALA A 180 -5.19 -16.31 -14.43
C ALA A 180 -4.72 -16.31 -15.89
N SER A 181 -3.80 -15.42 -16.28
CA SER A 181 -3.30 -15.35 -17.66
C SER A 181 -2.07 -16.22 -17.94
N GLY A 182 -1.63 -17.01 -16.95
CA GLY A 182 -0.51 -17.95 -17.10
C GLY A 182 -0.85 -19.26 -17.81
N THR A 183 -2.06 -19.41 -18.35
CA THR A 183 -2.47 -20.64 -19.01
C THR A 183 -3.15 -20.38 -20.35
N SER A 184 -2.44 -19.73 -21.25
CA SER A 184 -2.72 -19.90 -22.67
C SER A 184 -1.43 -20.26 -23.41
N THR A 185 -0.99 -21.45 -23.18
CA THR A 185 -0.07 -22.08 -24.11
C THR A 185 -0.88 -22.38 -25.38
N GLY A 186 -0.70 -21.54 -26.38
CA GLY A 186 -1.25 -21.79 -27.68
C GLY A 186 -0.75 -23.12 -28.19
N LEU A 187 -1.62 -24.06 -28.31
CA LEU A 187 -1.45 -25.18 -29.21
C LEU A 187 -1.50 -24.60 -30.62
N VAL A 188 -0.32 -24.48 -31.23
CA VAL A 188 -0.21 -24.36 -32.67
C VAL A 188 -0.19 -25.80 -33.17
N GLU A 189 -1.29 -26.29 -33.66
CA GLU A 189 -1.31 -27.45 -34.51
C GLU A 189 -0.93 -27.04 -35.95
N THR A 190 0.02 -27.75 -36.47
CA THR A 190 0.40 -27.81 -37.89
C THR A 190 -0.70 -28.38 -38.76
#